data_6cb60514789bb08fb07122d976578673
#
_entry.id   6cb60514789bb08fb07122d976578673
#
_cell.length_a   1.000
_cell.length_b   1.000
_cell.length_c   1.000
_cell.angle_alpha   90.00
_cell.angle_beta   90.00
_cell.angle_gamma   90.00
#
_symmetry.space_group_name_H-M   'P 1'
#
loop_
_entity.id
_entity.type
_entity.pdbx_description
1 polymer ?
#
loop_
_entity_poly.entity_id
_entity_poly.type
_entity_poly.pdbx_seq_one_letter_code
_entity_poly.pdbx_strand_id
1 'polypeptide(L)'
;MESIRARILLPTHGLIPHLCPDLPEFQKENLTYGVKAPLVQTSVLLRSGASVNATGPMNYLCPSSFYAGVIKAPPVNLGSYRGSTKGSEPVVLWAAHCPTPRNDGKQSARDSYRLGRHRLYSTPFATFEEEMKKKLTAMFGPKGFDADRDIEAITVNRWPHGYAYEYLQLFDPDWEAGQAPHELGRKPFGRICIANSDSEASAYLHAAIDAAARAVGEIG
;
A
#
# COMPACT_ATOMS: atom_id res chain seq x y z
N MET A 1 30.67 -9.58 -2.92
CA MET A 1 29.25 -9.88 -2.65
C MET A 1 29.18 -10.43 -1.23
N GLU A 2 28.48 -9.72 -0.34
CA GLU A 2 28.25 -10.23 1.03
C GLU A 2 27.22 -11.37 0.94
N SER A 3 27.53 -12.52 1.54
CA SER A 3 26.57 -13.62 1.64
C SER A 3 25.78 -13.48 2.94
N ILE A 4 24.46 -13.45 2.83
CA ILE A 4 23.56 -13.44 3.99
C ILE A 4 23.14 -14.88 4.26
N ARG A 5 23.37 -15.35 5.49
CA ARG A 5 22.87 -16.64 5.96
C ARG A 5 21.69 -16.40 6.91
N ALA A 6 20.51 -16.83 6.51
CA ALA A 6 19.32 -16.75 7.34
C ALA A 6 18.51 -18.06 7.25
N ARG A 7 17.79 -18.39 8.33
CA ARG A 7 16.83 -19.51 8.32
C ARG A 7 15.47 -19.08 7.81
N ILE A 8 15.12 -17.82 8.02
CA ILE A 8 13.84 -17.21 7.62
C ILE A 8 14.16 -15.89 6.91
N LEU A 9 13.62 -15.72 5.71
CA LEU A 9 13.62 -14.48 4.94
C LEU A 9 12.16 -14.11 4.68
N LEU A 10 11.82 -12.83 4.84
CA LEU A 10 10.47 -12.31 4.65
C LEU A 10 10.39 -11.31 3.47
N PRO A 11 10.83 -11.68 2.27
CA PRO A 11 10.79 -10.82 1.10
C PRO A 11 9.40 -10.84 0.44
N THR A 12 9.12 -9.84 -0.36
CA THR A 12 8.02 -9.91 -1.33
C THR A 12 8.39 -10.87 -2.47
N HIS A 13 7.40 -11.41 -3.19
CA HIS A 13 7.61 -12.33 -4.31
C HIS A 13 8.67 -11.80 -5.31
N GLY A 14 8.57 -10.53 -5.71
CA GLY A 14 9.48 -9.94 -6.70
C GLY A 14 10.96 -9.86 -6.28
N LEU A 15 11.28 -10.01 -4.98
CA LEU A 15 12.67 -10.07 -4.50
C LEU A 15 13.23 -11.49 -4.42
N ILE A 16 12.38 -12.51 -4.35
CA ILE A 16 12.80 -13.90 -4.18
C ILE A 16 13.76 -14.35 -5.29
N PRO A 17 13.53 -14.09 -6.59
CA PRO A 17 14.45 -14.44 -7.65
C PRO A 17 15.86 -13.85 -7.51
N HIS A 18 15.98 -12.68 -6.90
CA HIS A 18 17.27 -12.04 -6.63
C HIS A 18 18.00 -12.65 -5.43
N LEU A 19 17.25 -13.15 -4.45
CA LEU A 19 17.78 -13.77 -3.24
C LEU A 19 18.10 -15.26 -3.44
N CYS A 20 17.39 -15.91 -4.36
CA CYS A 20 17.50 -17.33 -4.67
C CYS A 20 17.76 -17.52 -6.18
N PRO A 21 18.98 -17.23 -6.66
CA PRO A 21 19.31 -17.30 -8.09
C PRO A 21 19.20 -18.72 -8.68
N ASP A 22 19.28 -19.76 -7.83
CA ASP A 22 19.19 -21.15 -8.26
C ASP A 22 17.78 -21.65 -8.55
N LEU A 23 16.74 -20.82 -8.28
CA LEU A 23 15.36 -21.16 -8.63
C LEU A 23 15.23 -21.40 -10.14
N PRO A 24 14.39 -22.36 -10.58
CA PRO A 24 14.07 -22.56 -11.99
C PRO A 24 13.53 -21.27 -12.63
N GLU A 25 13.89 -21.00 -13.86
CA GLU A 25 13.49 -19.77 -14.56
C GLU A 25 11.97 -19.63 -14.62
N PHE A 26 11.26 -20.70 -14.91
CA PHE A 26 9.81 -20.76 -14.87
C PHE A 26 9.23 -20.30 -13.53
N GLN A 27 9.83 -20.69 -12.40
CA GLN A 27 9.37 -20.27 -11.07
C GLN A 27 9.66 -18.78 -10.83
N LYS A 28 10.81 -18.27 -11.28
CA LYS A 28 11.16 -16.85 -11.21
C LYS A 28 10.17 -15.97 -11.99
N GLU A 29 9.82 -16.39 -13.21
CA GLU A 29 8.82 -15.69 -14.04
C GLU A 29 7.50 -15.57 -13.31
N ASN A 30 7.02 -16.66 -12.71
CA ASN A 30 5.77 -16.68 -11.96
C ASN A 30 5.83 -15.83 -10.69
N LEU A 31 6.96 -15.82 -9.95
CA LEU A 31 7.16 -14.94 -8.79
C LEU A 31 7.17 -13.45 -9.17
N THR A 32 7.60 -13.11 -10.37
CA THR A 32 7.66 -11.71 -10.85
C THR A 32 6.40 -11.25 -11.56
N TYR A 33 5.44 -12.15 -11.80
CA TYR A 33 4.20 -11.84 -12.48
C TYR A 33 3.37 -10.79 -11.75
N GLY A 34 3.25 -10.90 -10.42
CA GLY A 34 2.42 -10.07 -9.57
C GLY A 34 2.99 -8.67 -9.35
N VAL A 35 2.78 -7.75 -10.29
CA VAL A 35 3.20 -6.35 -10.15
C VAL A 35 2.20 -5.60 -9.29
N LYS A 36 2.67 -5.11 -8.13
CA LYS A 36 1.86 -4.37 -7.16
C LYS A 36 1.68 -2.91 -7.54
N ALA A 37 0.51 -2.33 -7.23
CA ALA A 37 0.27 -0.92 -7.42
C ALA A 37 1.09 -0.07 -6.44
N PRO A 38 1.65 1.06 -6.86
CA PRO A 38 2.25 2.02 -5.94
C PRO A 38 1.16 2.79 -5.20
N LEU A 39 1.43 3.09 -3.93
CA LEU A 39 0.51 3.83 -3.07
C LEU A 39 1.26 4.89 -2.26
N VAL A 40 0.64 6.02 -2.04
CA VAL A 40 1.08 7.03 -1.07
C VAL A 40 0.03 7.15 0.02
N GLN A 41 0.48 7.06 1.25
CA GLN A 41 -0.31 7.42 2.41
C GLN A 41 0.29 8.66 3.05
N THR A 42 -0.45 9.76 3.00
CA THR A 42 -0.08 11.01 3.66
C THR A 42 -0.83 11.10 4.97
N SER A 43 -0.10 11.33 6.06
CA SER A 43 -0.70 11.63 7.37
C SER A 43 -0.50 13.11 7.67
N VAL A 44 -1.57 13.76 8.13
CA VAL A 44 -1.59 15.18 8.49
C VAL A 44 -2.01 15.31 9.93
N LEU A 45 -1.16 15.90 10.76
CA LEU A 45 -1.50 16.29 12.12
C LEU A 45 -2.07 17.71 12.09
N LEU A 46 -3.31 17.85 12.55
CA LEU A 46 -3.94 19.16 12.76
C LEU A 46 -3.87 19.54 14.24
N ARG A 47 -3.58 20.80 14.54
CA ARG A 47 -3.58 21.38 15.89
C ARG A 47 -4.95 21.32 16.57
N SER A 48 -6.01 21.35 15.76
CA SER A 48 -7.40 21.26 16.22
C SER A 48 -8.25 20.48 15.24
N GLY A 49 -9.11 19.61 15.75
CA GLY A 49 -10.12 18.91 14.99
C GLY A 49 -11.43 19.66 14.77
N ALA A 50 -11.55 20.91 15.27
CA ALA A 50 -12.82 21.63 15.29
C ALA A 50 -13.48 21.76 13.93
N SER A 51 -12.75 22.21 12.90
CA SER A 51 -13.25 22.38 11.53
C SER A 51 -13.63 21.03 10.87
N VAL A 52 -12.83 19.99 11.10
CA VAL A 52 -13.08 18.63 10.60
C VAL A 52 -14.35 18.05 11.24
N ASN A 53 -14.46 18.14 12.57
CA ASN A 53 -15.63 17.63 13.30
C ASN A 53 -16.91 18.40 12.97
N ALA A 54 -16.81 19.71 12.70
CA ALA A 54 -17.94 20.53 12.26
C ALA A 54 -18.47 20.14 10.86
N THR A 55 -17.71 19.39 10.09
CA THR A 55 -18.12 18.88 8.78
C THR A 55 -18.89 17.55 8.90
N GLY A 56 -18.68 16.78 9.95
CA GLY A 56 -19.44 15.60 10.34
C GLY A 56 -18.84 14.26 9.89
N PRO A 57 -18.71 13.94 8.58
CA PRO A 57 -18.18 12.64 8.16
C PRO A 57 -16.75 12.36 8.63
N MET A 58 -16.45 11.07 8.86
CA MET A 58 -15.08 10.62 9.16
C MET A 58 -14.31 10.24 7.90
N ASN A 59 -14.99 9.88 6.82
CA ASN A 59 -14.44 9.40 5.58
C ASN A 59 -14.97 10.21 4.41
N TYR A 60 -14.08 10.69 3.58
CA TYR A 60 -14.38 11.45 2.37
C TYR A 60 -13.78 10.74 1.17
N LEU A 61 -14.62 10.37 0.21
CA LEU A 61 -14.16 9.91 -1.10
C LEU A 61 -14.09 11.10 -2.05
N CYS A 62 -12.99 11.24 -2.75
CA CYS A 62 -12.71 12.37 -3.63
C CYS A 62 -12.30 11.84 -5.02
N PRO A 63 -13.23 11.27 -5.80
CA PRO A 63 -12.92 10.72 -7.12
C PRO A 63 -12.24 11.75 -8.01
N SER A 64 -11.29 11.30 -8.82
CA SER A 64 -10.57 12.11 -9.81
C SER A 64 -9.72 13.26 -9.22
N SER A 65 -9.52 13.29 -7.90
CA SER A 65 -8.61 14.26 -7.28
C SER A 65 -7.26 13.63 -6.96
N PHE A 66 -6.24 14.48 -6.73
CA PHE A 66 -4.89 14.00 -6.39
C PHE A 66 -4.93 13.03 -5.21
N TYR A 67 -5.58 13.41 -4.12
CA TYR A 67 -5.90 12.50 -3.03
C TYR A 67 -7.31 11.94 -3.24
N ALA A 68 -7.41 10.64 -3.48
CA ALA A 68 -8.66 9.95 -3.76
C ALA A 68 -9.56 9.78 -2.53
N GLY A 69 -9.00 9.90 -1.35
CA GLY A 69 -9.75 9.82 -0.09
C GLY A 69 -9.03 10.56 1.03
N VAL A 70 -9.81 11.08 1.97
CA VAL A 70 -9.34 11.66 3.24
C VAL A 70 -10.15 11.01 4.36
N ILE A 71 -9.46 10.49 5.36
CA ILE A 71 -10.04 9.75 6.47
C ILE A 71 -9.53 10.36 7.78
N LYS A 72 -10.44 10.66 8.70
CA LYS A 72 -10.07 11.00 10.07
C LYS A 72 -9.60 9.73 10.77
N ALA A 73 -8.36 9.69 11.23
CA ALA A 73 -7.82 8.56 11.97
C ALA A 73 -8.64 8.31 13.25
N PRO A 74 -8.98 7.05 13.55
CA PRO A 74 -9.62 6.73 14.81
C PRO A 74 -8.67 7.03 15.97
N PRO A 75 -9.19 7.43 17.14
CA PRO A 75 -8.35 7.62 18.31
C PRO A 75 -7.74 6.28 18.76
N VAL A 76 -6.44 6.28 19.00
CA VAL A 76 -5.71 5.10 19.47
C VAL A 76 -5.21 5.37 20.89
N ASN A 77 -5.38 4.39 21.77
CA ASN A 77 -4.82 4.39 23.11
C ASN A 77 -3.73 3.32 23.19
N LEU A 78 -2.50 3.72 23.50
CA LEU A 78 -1.35 2.82 23.56
C LEU A 78 -0.41 3.22 24.70
N GLY A 79 -0.24 2.35 25.68
CA GLY A 79 0.53 2.66 26.87
C GLY A 79 -0.03 3.88 27.62
N SER A 80 0.78 4.91 27.80
CA SER A 80 0.38 6.20 28.39
C SER A 80 -0.26 7.17 27.37
N TYR A 81 -0.13 6.92 26.07
CA TYR A 81 -0.73 7.75 25.04
C TYR A 81 -2.25 7.59 25.02
N ARG A 82 -2.95 8.70 24.90
CA ARG A 82 -4.40 8.74 24.72
C ARG A 82 -4.73 9.53 23.46
N GLY A 83 -5.50 8.91 22.59
CA GLY A 83 -6.03 9.57 21.39
C GLY A 83 -7.02 10.68 21.76
N SER A 84 -7.15 11.64 20.87
CA SER A 84 -8.08 12.77 21.02
C SER A 84 -9.53 12.28 21.12
N THR A 85 -10.25 12.76 22.10
CA THR A 85 -11.68 12.46 22.32
C THR A 85 -12.57 13.68 22.19
N LYS A 86 -12.02 14.89 22.34
CA LYS A 86 -12.75 16.15 22.23
C LYS A 86 -12.63 16.74 20.82
N GLY A 87 -13.69 17.37 20.35
CA GLY A 87 -13.75 17.92 19.00
C GLY A 87 -12.69 18.97 18.68
N SER A 88 -12.20 19.70 19.68
CA SER A 88 -11.17 20.74 19.53
C SER A 88 -9.73 20.26 19.72
N GLU A 89 -9.55 19.03 20.17
CA GLU A 89 -8.20 18.46 20.36
C GLU A 89 -7.53 18.17 19.00
N PRO A 90 -6.19 18.00 18.98
CA PRO A 90 -5.47 17.62 17.76
C PRO A 90 -6.01 16.32 17.14
N VAL A 91 -6.05 16.27 15.83
CA VAL A 91 -6.50 15.08 15.08
C VAL A 91 -5.52 14.75 13.97
N VAL A 92 -5.46 13.47 13.62
CA VAL A 92 -4.70 13.00 12.47
C VAL A 92 -5.69 12.68 11.33
N LEU A 93 -5.37 13.16 10.13
CA LEU A 93 -6.03 12.77 8.91
C LEU A 93 -5.10 11.88 8.09
N TRP A 94 -5.66 10.86 7.46
CA TRP A 94 -4.99 10.04 6.46
C TRP A 94 -5.55 10.32 5.09
N ALA A 95 -4.68 10.47 4.11
CA ALA A 95 -5.08 10.65 2.72
C ALA A 95 -4.31 9.71 1.81
N ALA A 96 -5.03 9.08 0.88
CA ALA A 96 -4.47 8.14 -0.07
C ALA A 96 -4.32 8.78 -1.44
N HIS A 97 -3.16 8.58 -2.06
CA HIS A 97 -2.88 8.92 -3.45
C HIS A 97 -2.32 7.68 -4.16
N CYS A 98 -2.88 7.35 -5.31
CA CYS A 98 -2.37 6.30 -6.18
C CYS A 98 -1.73 6.96 -7.42
N PRO A 99 -0.40 6.96 -7.57
CA PRO A 99 0.30 7.63 -8.65
C PRO A 99 0.19 6.91 -9.99
N THR A 100 -0.57 5.81 -10.05
CA THR A 100 -0.81 5.07 -11.29
C THR A 100 -1.46 5.97 -12.33
N PRO A 101 -0.91 6.10 -13.54
CA PRO A 101 -1.54 6.87 -14.60
C PRO A 101 -2.89 6.26 -14.99
N ARG A 102 -3.77 7.11 -15.50
CA ARG A 102 -5.00 6.62 -16.13
C ARG A 102 -4.62 5.72 -17.31
N ASN A 103 -5.15 4.51 -17.33
CA ASN A 103 -4.95 3.59 -18.43
C ASN A 103 -5.84 4.03 -19.60
N ASP A 104 -5.21 4.33 -20.73
CA ASP A 104 -5.88 4.70 -22.00
C ASP A 104 -6.00 3.53 -22.97
N GLY A 105 -5.73 2.31 -22.51
CA GLY A 105 -5.75 1.08 -23.29
C GLY A 105 -4.49 0.80 -24.10
N LYS A 106 -3.48 1.69 -24.05
CA LYS A 106 -2.23 1.52 -24.82
C LYS A 106 -1.16 0.72 -24.11
N GLN A 107 -1.34 0.48 -22.81
CA GLN A 107 -0.37 -0.23 -21.97
C GLN A 107 -1.08 -1.23 -21.04
N SER A 108 -0.35 -2.25 -20.61
CA SER A 108 -0.88 -3.19 -19.63
C SER A 108 -1.11 -2.53 -18.26
N ALA A 109 -1.99 -3.11 -17.44
CA ALA A 109 -2.17 -2.66 -16.07
C ALA A 109 -0.86 -2.74 -15.28
N ARG A 110 -0.05 -3.79 -15.51
CA ARG A 110 1.27 -3.96 -14.88
C ARG A 110 2.27 -2.88 -15.29
N ASP A 111 2.27 -2.45 -16.54
CA ASP A 111 3.13 -1.36 -16.99
C ASP A 111 2.67 -0.01 -16.43
N SER A 112 1.36 0.18 -16.31
CA SER A 112 0.79 1.34 -15.61
C SER A 112 1.26 1.41 -14.15
N TYR A 113 1.34 0.28 -13.45
CA TYR A 113 1.87 0.24 -12.08
C TYR A 113 3.37 0.52 -12.01
N ARG A 114 4.16 0.00 -12.96
CA ARG A 114 5.60 0.31 -13.08
C ARG A 114 5.82 1.81 -13.33
N LEU A 115 5.04 2.41 -14.21
CA LEU A 115 5.07 3.83 -14.48
C LEU A 115 4.62 4.66 -13.26
N GLY A 116 3.62 4.18 -12.54
CA GLY A 116 3.19 4.75 -11.27
C GLY A 116 4.31 4.79 -10.22
N ARG A 117 5.16 3.75 -10.14
CA ARG A 117 6.35 3.75 -9.27
C ARG A 117 7.36 4.82 -9.65
N HIS A 118 7.60 4.99 -10.95
CA HIS A 118 8.47 6.07 -11.42
C HIS A 118 7.92 7.44 -10.99
N ARG A 119 6.63 7.67 -11.17
CA ARG A 119 5.96 8.91 -10.70
C ARG A 119 6.06 9.07 -9.19
N LEU A 120 5.84 8.00 -8.43
CA LEU A 120 5.97 8.01 -6.97
C LEU A 120 7.33 8.57 -6.52
N TYR A 121 8.41 8.09 -7.13
CA TYR A 121 9.77 8.51 -6.76
C TYR A 121 10.15 9.88 -7.31
N SER A 122 9.64 10.26 -8.46
CA SER A 122 9.96 11.55 -9.09
C SER A 122 9.11 12.73 -8.55
N THR A 123 8.01 12.46 -7.84
CA THR A 123 7.18 13.51 -7.26
C THR A 123 7.83 14.08 -5.99
N PRO A 124 8.18 15.36 -5.93
CA PRO A 124 8.81 15.97 -4.75
C PRO A 124 7.80 16.06 -3.58
N PHE A 125 8.33 16.17 -2.36
CA PHE A 125 7.50 16.32 -1.14
C PHE A 125 6.60 17.57 -1.24
N ALA A 126 7.12 18.68 -1.76
CA ALA A 126 6.38 19.93 -1.90
C ALA A 126 5.06 19.75 -2.67
N THR A 127 5.05 18.91 -3.72
CA THR A 127 3.82 18.64 -4.48
C THR A 127 2.76 17.94 -3.62
N PHE A 128 3.16 16.97 -2.79
CA PHE A 128 2.23 16.31 -1.86
C PHE A 128 1.70 17.27 -0.82
N GLU A 129 2.55 18.16 -0.30
CA GLU A 129 2.18 19.16 0.68
C GLU A 129 1.20 20.18 0.10
N GLU A 130 1.50 20.75 -1.06
CA GLU A 130 0.65 21.73 -1.75
C GLU A 130 -0.74 21.14 -2.07
N GLU A 131 -0.77 19.95 -2.66
CA GLU A 131 -2.04 19.27 -2.97
C GLU A 131 -2.84 18.92 -1.71
N MET A 132 -2.15 18.62 -0.59
CA MET A 132 -2.81 18.40 0.69
C MET A 132 -3.41 19.69 1.25
N LYS A 133 -2.62 20.78 1.31
CA LYS A 133 -3.10 22.09 1.77
C LYS A 133 -4.32 22.54 0.96
N LYS A 134 -4.23 22.43 -0.35
CA LYS A 134 -5.32 22.76 -1.29
C LYS A 134 -6.57 21.89 -1.02
N LYS A 135 -6.39 20.58 -0.84
CA LYS A 135 -7.47 19.66 -0.58
C LYS A 135 -8.19 19.99 0.74
N LEU A 136 -7.44 20.14 1.82
CA LEU A 136 -8.02 20.41 3.15
C LEU A 136 -8.67 21.79 3.21
N THR A 137 -8.11 22.79 2.55
CA THR A 137 -8.71 24.12 2.44
C THR A 137 -10.04 24.06 1.70
N ALA A 138 -10.14 23.33 0.61
CA ALA A 138 -11.40 23.15 -0.11
C ALA A 138 -12.46 22.42 0.72
N MET A 139 -12.05 21.43 1.52
CA MET A 139 -12.98 20.62 2.32
C MET A 139 -13.45 21.33 3.59
N PHE A 140 -12.53 21.95 4.31
CA PHE A 140 -12.75 22.42 5.68
C PHE A 140 -12.67 23.96 5.82
N GLY A 141 -12.21 24.68 4.80
CA GLY A 141 -12.16 26.14 4.78
C GLY A 141 -13.50 26.79 5.11
N PRO A 142 -14.64 26.33 4.56
CA PRO A 142 -15.96 26.86 4.91
C PRO A 142 -16.34 26.68 6.41
N LYS A 143 -15.59 25.86 7.14
CA LYS A 143 -15.74 25.64 8.59
C LYS A 143 -14.60 26.28 9.40
N GLY A 144 -13.89 27.23 8.82
CA GLY A 144 -12.84 28.03 9.48
C GLY A 144 -11.46 27.38 9.51
N PHE A 145 -11.21 26.33 8.72
CA PHE A 145 -9.88 25.76 8.56
C PHE A 145 -8.97 26.71 7.76
N ASP A 146 -7.75 26.86 8.26
CA ASP A 146 -6.66 27.57 7.58
C ASP A 146 -5.42 26.67 7.57
N ALA A 147 -4.90 26.37 6.38
CA ALA A 147 -3.85 25.37 6.23
C ALA A 147 -2.53 25.77 6.93
N ASP A 148 -2.15 27.04 6.90
CA ASP A 148 -0.88 27.51 7.49
C ASP A 148 -0.97 27.62 9.02
N ARG A 149 -2.15 27.89 9.55
CA ARG A 149 -2.42 27.93 10.99
C ARG A 149 -2.62 26.56 11.58
N ASP A 150 -3.41 25.70 10.92
CA ASP A 150 -4.00 24.52 11.53
C ASP A 150 -3.20 23.23 11.29
N ILE A 151 -2.36 23.20 10.24
CA ILE A 151 -1.48 22.04 10.01
C ILE A 151 -0.24 22.15 10.88
N GLU A 152 -0.02 21.14 11.74
CA GLU A 152 1.18 21.00 12.56
C GLU A 152 2.29 20.26 11.84
N ALA A 153 1.94 19.14 11.18
CA ALA A 153 2.91 18.28 10.51
C ALA A 153 2.27 17.48 9.37
N ILE A 154 3.07 17.17 8.36
CA ILE A 154 2.71 16.29 7.26
C ILE A 154 3.81 15.22 7.11
N THR A 155 3.40 13.95 6.99
CA THR A 155 4.29 12.86 6.59
C THR A 155 3.77 12.21 5.33
N VAL A 156 4.68 11.89 4.41
CA VAL A 156 4.37 11.25 3.12
C VAL A 156 5.04 9.89 3.07
N ASN A 157 4.26 8.84 3.26
CA ASN A 157 4.72 7.46 3.21
C ASN A 157 4.55 6.93 1.79
N ARG A 158 5.65 6.63 1.13
CA ARG A 158 5.70 6.17 -0.26
C ARG A 158 5.88 4.67 -0.28
N TRP A 159 4.88 3.97 -0.80
CA TRP A 159 4.85 2.52 -0.91
C TRP A 159 4.95 2.12 -2.39
N PRO A 160 6.15 1.84 -2.91
CA PRO A 160 6.34 1.50 -4.33
C PRO A 160 5.70 0.16 -4.70
N HIS A 161 5.49 -0.70 -3.71
CA HIS A 161 4.80 -1.97 -3.78
C HIS A 161 3.70 -2.00 -2.71
N GLY A 162 2.63 -1.21 -2.92
CA GLY A 162 1.67 -0.81 -1.92
C GLY A 162 0.98 -1.97 -1.24
N TYR A 163 0.06 -2.65 -1.90
CA TYR A 163 -0.60 -3.84 -1.37
C TYR A 163 0.19 -5.12 -1.73
N ALA A 164 -0.10 -6.24 -1.05
CA ALA A 164 0.20 -7.55 -1.57
C ALA A 164 -0.46 -7.73 -2.94
N TYR A 165 0.07 -8.63 -3.74
CA TYR A 165 -0.52 -8.93 -5.03
C TYR A 165 -1.94 -9.50 -4.84
N GLU A 166 -2.87 -9.00 -5.61
CA GLU A 166 -4.21 -9.54 -5.82
C GLU A 166 -4.46 -9.64 -7.32
N TYR A 167 -5.34 -10.53 -7.73
CA TYR A 167 -5.73 -10.64 -9.14
C TYR A 167 -6.37 -9.35 -9.63
N LEU A 168 -5.99 -8.98 -10.85
CA LEU A 168 -6.60 -7.90 -11.60
C LEU A 168 -7.73 -8.48 -12.46
N GLN A 169 -8.88 -8.78 -11.87
CA GLN A 169 -10.00 -9.47 -12.51
C GLN A 169 -10.39 -8.96 -13.91
N LEU A 170 -10.10 -7.69 -14.21
CA LEU A 170 -10.36 -7.10 -15.53
C LEU A 170 -9.23 -7.34 -16.54
N PHE A 171 -8.07 -7.83 -16.11
CA PHE A 171 -6.86 -7.86 -16.95
C PHE A 171 -6.11 -9.18 -16.88
N ASP A 172 -6.22 -9.90 -15.80
CA ASP A 172 -5.59 -11.20 -15.63
C ASP A 172 -6.49 -12.29 -16.22
N PRO A 173 -5.89 -13.33 -16.84
CA PRO A 173 -6.65 -14.48 -17.30
C PRO A 173 -7.31 -15.25 -16.14
N ASP A 174 -8.37 -15.97 -16.46
CA ASP A 174 -8.86 -17.02 -15.57
C ASP A 174 -7.92 -18.23 -15.69
N TRP A 175 -7.23 -18.56 -14.59
CA TRP A 175 -6.38 -19.75 -14.52
C TRP A 175 -7.13 -20.92 -13.91
N GLU A 176 -6.80 -22.11 -14.37
CA GLU A 176 -7.19 -23.34 -13.69
C GLU A 176 -6.56 -23.42 -12.31
N ALA A 177 -7.18 -24.13 -11.38
CA ALA A 177 -6.65 -24.32 -10.05
C ALA A 177 -5.24 -24.93 -10.09
N GLY A 178 -4.31 -24.35 -9.34
CA GLY A 178 -2.91 -24.75 -9.31
C GLY A 178 -2.06 -24.22 -10.48
N GLN A 179 -2.63 -23.45 -11.42
CA GLN A 179 -1.93 -22.88 -12.57
C GLN A 179 -1.73 -21.37 -12.50
N ALA A 180 -2.28 -20.72 -11.49
CA ALA A 180 -2.08 -19.30 -11.32
C ALA A 180 -0.63 -18.96 -10.98
N PRO A 181 -0.09 -17.81 -11.44
CA PRO A 181 1.30 -17.45 -11.23
C PRO A 181 1.75 -17.49 -9.76
N HIS A 182 0.90 -17.03 -8.83
CA HIS A 182 1.23 -17.10 -7.41
C HIS A 182 1.32 -18.55 -6.89
N GLU A 183 0.50 -19.47 -7.40
CA GLU A 183 0.52 -20.89 -7.04
C GLU A 183 1.74 -21.61 -7.63
N LEU A 184 2.10 -21.28 -8.88
CA LEU A 184 3.29 -21.83 -9.51
C LEU A 184 4.56 -21.27 -8.90
N GLY A 185 4.59 -19.98 -8.58
CA GLY A 185 5.73 -19.29 -7.99
C GLY A 185 6.01 -19.74 -6.54
N ARG A 186 4.99 -20.09 -5.76
CA ARG A 186 5.13 -20.47 -4.34
C ARG A 186 5.54 -21.93 -4.12
N LYS A 187 5.65 -22.74 -5.18
CA LYS A 187 6.02 -24.15 -5.03
C LYS A 187 7.35 -24.31 -4.29
N PRO A 188 7.48 -25.30 -3.41
CA PRO A 188 8.74 -25.56 -2.71
C PRO A 188 9.90 -25.80 -3.68
N PHE A 189 11.09 -25.31 -3.34
CA PHE A 189 12.32 -25.58 -4.05
C PHE A 189 13.39 -26.11 -3.07
N GLY A 190 13.65 -27.39 -3.12
CA GLY A 190 14.54 -28.07 -2.17
C GLY A 190 14.02 -27.88 -0.73
N ARG A 191 14.76 -27.15 0.08
CA ARG A 191 14.40 -26.83 1.48
C ARG A 191 13.83 -25.42 1.64
N ILE A 192 13.51 -24.77 0.55
CA ILE A 192 12.93 -23.41 0.54
C ILE A 192 11.43 -23.52 0.33
N CYS A 193 10.64 -23.02 1.28
CA CYS A 193 9.21 -22.86 1.18
C CYS A 193 8.88 -21.37 1.21
N ILE A 194 7.94 -20.94 0.37
CA ILE A 194 7.58 -19.53 0.17
C ILE A 194 6.24 -19.26 0.82
N ALA A 195 6.21 -18.34 1.79
CA ALA A 195 5.01 -17.97 2.53
C ALA A 195 4.93 -16.46 2.75
N ASN A 196 3.92 -15.86 2.19
CA ASN A 196 3.51 -14.47 2.45
C ASN A 196 2.13 -14.25 1.80
N SER A 197 1.53 -13.08 1.99
CA SER A 197 0.24 -12.75 1.38
C SER A 197 0.27 -12.72 -0.16
N ASP A 198 1.42 -12.41 -0.78
CA ASP A 198 1.58 -12.47 -2.24
C ASP A 198 1.41 -13.91 -2.76
N SER A 199 1.81 -14.92 -1.96
CA SER A 199 1.68 -16.34 -2.34
C SER A 199 0.25 -16.88 -2.30
N GLU A 200 -0.67 -16.12 -1.71
CA GLU A 200 -2.10 -16.41 -1.71
C GLU A 200 -2.90 -15.46 -2.62
N ALA A 201 -2.22 -14.54 -3.33
CA ALA A 201 -2.84 -13.48 -4.13
C ALA A 201 -3.96 -12.74 -3.36
N SER A 202 -3.74 -12.49 -2.07
CA SER A 202 -4.72 -11.90 -1.15
C SER A 202 -4.04 -10.98 -0.15
N ALA A 203 -4.42 -9.70 -0.13
CA ALA A 203 -3.77 -8.65 0.67
C ALA A 203 -4.25 -8.61 2.14
N TYR A 204 -4.55 -9.76 2.73
CA TYR A 204 -5.12 -9.84 4.08
C TYR A 204 -4.26 -10.67 5.03
N LEU A 205 -4.39 -10.37 6.33
CA LEU A 205 -3.65 -11.04 7.39
C LEU A 205 -3.93 -12.55 7.45
N HIS A 206 -5.17 -12.95 7.29
CA HIS A 206 -5.53 -14.38 7.31
C HIS A 206 -4.82 -15.14 6.17
N ALA A 207 -4.73 -14.55 4.97
CA ALA A 207 -4.02 -15.17 3.86
C ALA A 207 -2.52 -15.37 4.15
N ALA A 208 -1.90 -14.43 4.86
CA ALA A 208 -0.51 -14.59 5.29
C ALA A 208 -0.34 -15.71 6.33
N ILE A 209 -1.34 -15.89 7.23
CA ILE A 209 -1.36 -16.99 8.22
C ILE A 209 -1.54 -18.33 7.51
N ASP A 210 -2.47 -18.43 6.58
CA ASP A 210 -2.72 -19.64 5.79
C ASP A 210 -1.49 -20.02 4.95
N ALA A 211 -0.82 -19.04 4.34
CA ALA A 211 0.43 -19.24 3.63
C ALA A 211 1.52 -19.81 4.54
N ALA A 212 1.63 -19.30 5.77
CA ALA A 212 2.60 -19.80 6.74
C ALA A 212 2.26 -21.25 7.16
N ALA A 213 1.00 -21.56 7.44
CA ALA A 213 0.55 -22.90 7.78
C ALA A 213 0.85 -23.91 6.65
N ARG A 214 0.58 -23.53 5.40
CA ARG A 214 0.91 -24.34 4.23
C ARG A 214 2.43 -24.60 4.14
N ALA A 215 3.24 -23.56 4.24
CA ALA A 215 4.69 -23.67 4.11
C ALA A 215 5.30 -24.54 5.22
N VAL A 216 4.76 -24.49 6.43
CA VAL A 216 5.18 -25.39 7.53
C VAL A 216 4.85 -26.85 7.17
N GLY A 217 3.68 -27.13 6.60
CA GLY A 217 3.32 -28.46 6.12
C GLY A 217 4.19 -28.97 4.97
N GLU A 218 4.75 -28.06 4.15
CA GLU A 218 5.65 -28.39 3.03
C GLU A 218 7.07 -28.77 3.48
N ILE A 219 7.48 -28.37 4.69
CA ILE A 219 8.81 -28.70 5.25
C ILE A 219 8.88 -30.16 5.69
N GLY A 220 7.75 -30.78 6.00
CA GLY A 220 7.58 -32.22 6.31
C GLY A 220 8.07 -32.59 7.68
#